data_52982f98d62e4df9b1d84ea9cd850b02
#
_entry.id   52982f98d62e4df9b1d84ea9cd850b02
#
_cell.length_a   1.000
_cell.length_b   1.000
_cell.length_c   1.000
_cell.angle_alpha   90.00
_cell.angle_beta   90.00
_cell.angle_gamma   90.00
#
_symmetry.space_group_name_H-M   'P 1'
#
loop_
_entity.id
_entity.type
_entity.pdbx_description
1 polymer ?
#
loop_
_entity_poly.entity_id
_entity_poly.type
_entity_poly.pdbx_seq_one_letter_code
_entity_poly.pdbx_strand_id
1 'polypeptide(L)'
;MLFFRPSAHRAPQAKAFRFMSVCWLAASMLTLPLVGKAVAQEVNLYTVREPGLVKPLIVAFTAKTGIKVNTVFMNDGLAERVGAEGARSPADVMMTVDIAKLLEIVDKGLAQPVRSATLEAAVPAQLRDPDGRWFALSLRARLIYAAKDRVAAKPLTYEELADPQWKGRICIRSGQHPYNTALIAAYMAHHGEAATEVWMKGVKANLARKATGGDREVARDILGELCDIGLGNSYYVGLMRSGAGGPDQEKWGKAIRVVLPTFSNGGTHVNASGVALAKYAPNPAAAIQFMEFLVSDEGQRILAENNFEFPVKAGAPMHPLIAELGTLKPDSLPWAEIAKYRKAASLLVERIGFDQ
;
A
#
# COMPACT_ATOMS: atom_id res chain seq x y z
N MET A 1 62.64 96.19 -19.62
CA MET A 1 63.92 96.43 -19.01
C MET A 1 64.38 95.09 -18.49
N LEU A 2 65.32 94.47 -19.29
CA LEU A 2 66.70 94.38 -18.99
C LEU A 2 66.93 93.66 -17.62
N PHE A 3 67.69 92.68 -17.45
CA PHE A 3 68.90 92.02 -17.93
C PHE A 3 69.14 90.80 -17.07
N PHE A 4 69.59 89.78 -17.47
CA PHE A 4 70.80 89.08 -17.87
C PHE A 4 71.05 87.79 -17.03
N ARG A 5 71.37 86.83 -17.78
CA ARG A 5 72.14 85.58 -17.42
C ARG A 5 73.47 85.89 -16.69
N PRO A 6 74.24 84.89 -16.17
CA PRO A 6 74.51 83.56 -16.77
C PRO A 6 74.86 82.41 -15.78
N SER A 7 74.77 81.26 -16.36
CA SER A 7 75.77 80.14 -16.45
C SER A 7 76.79 79.85 -15.36
N ALA A 8 76.96 78.65 -14.94
CA ALA A 8 78.10 77.77 -15.22
C ALA A 8 78.09 76.47 -14.45
N HIS A 9 78.12 75.38 -15.22
CA HIS A 9 79.05 74.25 -15.16
C HIS A 9 79.30 73.45 -13.87
N ARG A 10 79.09 72.24 -13.89
CA ARG A 10 79.86 71.02 -14.10
C ARG A 10 79.38 69.83 -13.30
N ALA A 11 79.35 68.73 -14.02
CA ALA A 11 79.11 67.34 -13.63
C ALA A 11 80.20 66.80 -12.70
N PRO A 12 80.28 65.47 -12.48
CA PRO A 12 79.32 64.40 -12.23
C PRO A 12 79.64 63.63 -10.94
N GLN A 13 78.74 62.83 -10.43
CA GLN A 13 79.19 61.53 -9.89
C GLN A 13 78.06 60.64 -9.35
N ALA A 14 78.16 59.48 -9.83
CA ALA A 14 78.02 58.22 -9.11
C ALA A 14 76.60 57.69 -8.81
N LYS A 15 76.37 56.60 -9.52
CA LYS A 15 75.33 55.61 -9.40
C LYS A 15 75.19 55.07 -7.97
N ALA A 16 73.97 55.06 -7.46
CA ALA A 16 73.56 54.10 -6.46
C ALA A 16 72.22 53.53 -6.86
N PHE A 17 72.22 52.29 -7.38
CA PHE A 17 71.07 51.49 -7.63
C PHE A 17 70.45 51.08 -6.27
N ARG A 18 69.28 51.61 -5.94
CA ARG A 18 68.51 51.04 -4.87
C ARG A 18 67.45 50.17 -5.51
N PHE A 19 67.59 48.86 -5.37
CA PHE A 19 66.56 47.84 -5.63
C PHE A 19 65.40 48.07 -4.67
N MET A 20 64.32 48.51 -5.19
CA MET A 20 63.04 48.45 -4.47
C MET A 20 62.43 47.06 -4.69
N SER A 21 62.64 46.19 -3.69
CA SER A 21 61.93 44.90 -3.62
C SER A 21 60.45 45.15 -3.37
N VAL A 22 59.60 44.97 -4.41
CA VAL A 22 58.13 44.88 -4.29
C VAL A 22 57.84 43.52 -3.74
N CYS A 23 57.52 43.42 -2.43
CA CYS A 23 56.91 42.23 -1.83
C CYS A 23 55.50 42.08 -2.34
N TRP A 24 55.30 41.16 -3.29
CA TRP A 24 53.99 40.62 -3.61
C TRP A 24 53.61 39.68 -2.49
N LEU A 25 52.77 40.15 -1.54
CA LEU A 25 51.97 39.28 -0.64
C LEU A 25 50.90 38.59 -1.48
N ALA A 26 51.21 37.38 -1.92
CA ALA A 26 50.22 36.47 -2.45
C ALA A 26 49.28 36.05 -1.29
N ALA A 27 48.15 36.72 -1.18
CA ALA A 27 47.06 36.29 -0.32
C ALA A 27 46.49 35.00 -0.91
N SER A 28 47.00 33.85 -0.50
CA SER A 28 46.40 32.55 -0.73
C SER A 28 45.08 32.49 0.04
N MET A 29 43.97 32.84 -0.63
CA MET A 29 42.62 32.52 -0.13
C MET A 29 42.52 31.01 -0.07
N LEU A 30 42.68 30.44 1.12
CA LEU A 30 42.33 29.07 1.45
C LEU A 30 40.79 29.01 1.34
N THR A 31 40.26 28.61 0.18
CA THR A 31 38.88 28.21 0.04
C THR A 31 38.73 26.89 0.78
N LEU A 32 38.37 26.93 2.06
CA LEU A 32 37.86 25.77 2.78
C LEU A 32 36.59 25.33 2.03
N PRO A 33 36.52 24.08 1.55
CA PRO A 33 35.28 23.55 1.07
C PRO A 33 34.32 23.59 2.27
N LEU A 34 33.23 24.34 2.15
CA LEU A 34 32.07 24.17 3.02
C LEU A 34 31.60 22.73 2.79
N VAL A 35 32.09 21.80 3.59
CA VAL A 35 31.48 20.49 3.76
C VAL A 35 30.14 20.77 4.47
N GLY A 36 29.13 21.13 3.68
CA GLY A 36 27.78 21.15 4.17
C GLY A 36 27.54 19.77 4.79
N LYS A 37 27.26 19.72 6.10
CA LYS A 37 26.75 18.50 6.72
C LYS A 37 25.58 18.07 5.87
N ALA A 38 25.71 17.00 5.10
CA ALA A 38 24.58 16.34 4.48
C ALA A 38 23.63 16.01 5.63
N VAL A 39 22.53 16.73 5.71
CA VAL A 39 21.43 16.37 6.63
C VAL A 39 21.07 14.95 6.22
N ALA A 40 21.22 14.02 7.15
CA ALA A 40 20.86 12.63 6.87
C ALA A 40 19.40 12.64 6.40
N GLN A 41 19.17 12.21 5.17
CA GLN A 41 17.82 12.15 4.62
C GLN A 41 17.03 11.14 5.43
N GLU A 42 15.82 11.50 5.77
CA GLU A 42 14.89 10.62 6.48
C GLU A 42 13.49 10.65 5.86
N VAL A 43 12.71 9.62 6.16
CA VAL A 43 11.29 9.48 5.80
C VAL A 43 10.49 9.20 7.06
N ASN A 44 9.43 9.95 7.30
CA ASN A 44 8.48 9.71 8.38
C ASN A 44 7.28 8.96 7.81
N LEU A 45 7.23 7.66 8.08
CA LEU A 45 6.17 6.77 7.65
C LEU A 45 5.07 6.68 8.71
N TYR A 46 3.87 7.15 8.38
CA TYR A 46 2.66 6.92 9.17
C TYR A 46 1.91 5.72 8.62
N THR A 47 1.64 4.72 9.44
CA THR A 47 1.09 3.45 8.95
C THR A 47 0.12 2.80 9.93
N VAL A 48 -0.87 2.10 9.36
CA VAL A 48 -1.75 1.16 10.09
C VAL A 48 -1.35 -0.30 9.85
N ARG A 49 -0.27 -0.53 9.06
CA ARG A 49 0.27 -1.88 8.87
C ARG A 49 1.13 -2.25 10.07
N GLU A 50 0.94 -3.47 10.57
CA GLU A 50 1.69 -4.04 11.69
C GLU A 50 3.21 -3.85 11.53
N PRO A 51 3.92 -3.39 12.59
CA PRO A 51 5.35 -3.08 12.50
C PRO A 51 6.22 -4.24 12.03
N GLY A 52 5.89 -5.48 12.41
CA GLY A 52 6.61 -6.68 11.97
C GLY A 52 6.57 -6.90 10.46
N LEU A 53 5.49 -6.48 9.80
CA LEU A 53 5.30 -6.61 8.36
C LEU A 53 5.96 -5.47 7.56
N VAL A 54 6.19 -4.32 8.19
CA VAL A 54 6.83 -3.15 7.55
C VAL A 54 8.34 -3.16 7.75
N LYS A 55 8.81 -3.66 8.90
CA LYS A 55 10.23 -3.65 9.28
C LYS A 55 11.18 -4.21 8.21
N PRO A 56 10.90 -5.37 7.55
CA PRO A 56 11.79 -5.87 6.50
C PRO A 56 11.96 -4.92 5.32
N LEU A 57 10.89 -4.20 4.92
CA LEU A 57 10.94 -3.18 3.87
C LEU A 57 11.82 -2.00 4.26
N ILE A 58 11.67 -1.52 5.50
CA ILE A 58 12.47 -0.41 6.03
C ILE A 58 13.94 -0.76 6.09
N VAL A 59 14.27 -1.97 6.58
CA VAL A 59 15.65 -2.45 6.68
C VAL A 59 16.29 -2.51 5.29
N ALA A 60 15.61 -3.10 4.31
CA ALA A 60 16.12 -3.21 2.95
C ALA A 60 16.29 -1.84 2.27
N PHE A 61 15.31 -0.95 2.42
CA PHE A 61 15.39 0.41 1.88
C PHE A 61 16.56 1.20 2.49
N THR A 62 16.68 1.18 3.82
CA THR A 62 17.76 1.89 4.51
C THR A 62 19.13 1.34 4.14
N ALA A 63 19.28 0.00 4.04
CA ALA A 63 20.53 -0.63 3.61
C ALA A 63 20.92 -0.22 2.18
N LYS A 64 19.94 -0.05 1.29
CA LYS A 64 20.16 0.31 -0.12
C LYS A 64 20.47 1.79 -0.33
N THR A 65 19.87 2.68 0.45
CA THR A 65 19.85 4.12 0.19
C THR A 65 20.59 4.95 1.23
N GLY A 66 20.81 4.40 2.43
CA GLY A 66 21.27 5.16 3.59
C GLY A 66 20.20 6.06 4.22
N ILE A 67 18.99 6.13 3.64
CA ILE A 67 17.87 6.95 4.13
C ILE A 67 17.22 6.24 5.30
N LYS A 68 17.11 6.95 6.44
CA LYS A 68 16.42 6.43 7.63
C LYS A 68 14.90 6.53 7.47
N VAL A 69 14.16 5.50 7.88
CA VAL A 69 12.70 5.55 7.96
C VAL A 69 12.26 5.53 9.43
N ASN A 70 11.63 6.60 9.88
CA ASN A 70 10.97 6.70 11.18
C ASN A 70 9.52 6.27 11.03
N THR A 71 9.06 5.34 11.85
CA THR A 71 7.70 4.79 11.73
C THR A 71 6.82 5.22 12.89
N VAL A 72 5.64 5.73 12.56
CA VAL A 72 4.55 5.96 13.49
C VAL A 72 3.44 4.98 13.16
N PHE A 73 3.30 3.96 14.01
CA PHE A 73 2.23 2.96 13.91
C PHE A 73 1.00 3.39 14.70
N MET A 74 -0.18 3.13 14.14
CA MET A 74 -1.47 3.31 14.79
C MET A 74 -2.46 2.25 14.31
N ASN A 75 -3.37 1.82 15.18
CA ASN A 75 -4.36 0.81 14.82
C ASN A 75 -5.43 1.36 13.86
N ASP A 76 -5.78 2.63 14.00
CA ASP A 76 -6.76 3.37 13.18
C ASP A 76 -6.52 4.89 13.34
N GLY A 77 -7.33 5.72 12.65
CA GLY A 77 -7.31 7.17 12.83
C GLY A 77 -6.15 7.90 12.12
N LEU A 78 -5.54 7.28 11.09
CA LEU A 78 -4.42 7.88 10.38
C LEU A 78 -4.80 9.20 9.70
N ALA A 79 -5.94 9.22 9.00
CA ALA A 79 -6.43 10.41 8.31
C ALA A 79 -6.80 11.52 9.29
N GLU A 80 -7.43 11.18 10.42
CA GLU A 80 -7.79 12.10 11.50
C GLU A 80 -6.55 12.74 12.11
N ARG A 81 -5.53 11.94 12.39
CA ARG A 81 -4.28 12.40 12.97
C ARG A 81 -3.56 13.37 12.05
N VAL A 82 -3.31 12.98 10.80
CA VAL A 82 -2.63 13.84 9.83
C VAL A 82 -3.44 15.11 9.57
N GLY A 83 -4.78 15.02 9.52
CA GLY A 83 -5.67 16.16 9.41
C GLY A 83 -5.58 17.13 10.59
N ALA A 84 -5.52 16.61 11.82
CA ALA A 84 -5.38 17.42 13.03
C ALA A 84 -3.99 18.08 13.14
N GLU A 85 -2.94 17.40 12.70
CA GLU A 85 -1.57 17.95 12.64
C GLU A 85 -1.45 19.05 11.57
N GLY A 86 -2.23 18.95 10.48
CA GLY A 86 -2.30 19.92 9.40
C GLY A 86 -0.93 20.20 8.74
N ALA A 87 -0.60 21.47 8.51
CA ALA A 87 0.68 21.87 7.89
C ALA A 87 1.90 21.59 8.78
N ARG A 88 1.70 21.23 10.04
CA ARG A 88 2.78 20.87 10.98
C ARG A 88 2.99 19.36 11.08
N SER A 89 2.25 18.57 10.29
CA SER A 89 2.42 17.12 10.30
C SER A 89 3.84 16.76 9.85
N PRO A 90 4.56 15.93 10.61
CA PRO A 90 5.85 15.42 10.17
C PRO A 90 5.72 14.25 9.20
N ALA A 91 4.50 13.78 8.89
CA ALA A 91 4.28 12.65 8.00
C ALA A 91 4.79 12.96 6.58
N ASP A 92 5.62 12.07 6.04
CA ASP A 92 6.04 12.07 4.64
C ASP A 92 5.19 11.09 3.83
N VAL A 93 5.10 9.85 4.27
CA VAL A 93 4.36 8.78 3.61
C VAL A 93 3.26 8.25 4.54
N MET A 94 2.07 8.13 4.00
CA MET A 94 0.92 7.51 4.64
C MET A 94 0.68 6.14 4.01
N MET A 95 0.75 5.05 4.81
CA MET A 95 0.55 3.67 4.34
C MET A 95 -0.68 3.07 5.01
N THR A 96 -1.61 2.59 4.21
CA THR A 96 -2.83 1.90 4.69
C THR A 96 -2.86 0.45 4.23
N VAL A 97 -3.69 -0.35 4.90
CA VAL A 97 -3.96 -1.75 4.54
C VAL A 97 -5.36 -1.92 3.93
N ASP A 98 -6.08 -0.84 3.68
CA ASP A 98 -7.44 -0.86 3.12
C ASP A 98 -7.61 0.31 2.15
N ILE A 99 -8.11 0.03 0.96
CA ILE A 99 -8.29 1.05 -0.09
C ILE A 99 -9.27 2.15 0.34
N ALA A 100 -10.30 1.84 1.12
CA ALA A 100 -11.24 2.87 1.57
C ALA A 100 -10.58 3.89 2.51
N LYS A 101 -9.63 3.44 3.34
CA LYS A 101 -8.84 4.36 4.18
C LYS A 101 -7.90 5.21 3.34
N LEU A 102 -7.40 4.68 2.23
CA LEU A 102 -6.56 5.42 1.29
C LEU A 102 -7.39 6.47 0.53
N LEU A 103 -8.59 6.11 0.09
CA LEU A 103 -9.52 7.05 -0.53
C LEU A 103 -9.95 8.15 0.46
N GLU A 104 -10.20 7.82 1.71
CA GLU A 104 -10.51 8.80 2.77
C GLU A 104 -9.40 9.86 2.93
N ILE A 105 -8.12 9.45 2.88
CA ILE A 105 -6.97 10.37 2.91
C ILE A 105 -7.04 11.37 1.73
N VAL A 106 -7.39 10.87 0.54
CA VAL A 106 -7.53 11.71 -0.66
C VAL A 106 -8.73 12.64 -0.56
N ASP A 107 -9.89 12.13 -0.15
CA ASP A 107 -11.13 12.90 -0.04
C ASP A 107 -11.01 14.03 0.99
N LYS A 108 -10.26 13.81 2.06
CA LYS A 108 -9.91 14.84 3.07
C LYS A 108 -8.82 15.82 2.59
N GLY A 109 -8.29 15.66 1.36
CA GLY A 109 -7.25 16.52 0.81
C GLY A 109 -5.91 16.44 1.56
N LEU A 110 -5.59 15.29 2.13
CA LEU A 110 -4.37 15.06 2.93
C LEU A 110 -3.19 14.52 2.11
N ALA A 111 -3.42 14.11 0.86
CA ALA A 111 -2.41 13.64 -0.07
C ALA A 111 -2.10 14.67 -1.15
N GLN A 112 -0.86 14.71 -1.60
CA GLN A 112 -0.45 15.48 -2.80
C GLN A 112 -0.15 14.54 -3.97
N PRO A 113 -0.30 15.02 -5.22
CA PRO A 113 0.06 14.24 -6.41
C PRO A 113 1.55 13.91 -6.47
N VAL A 114 1.86 12.69 -6.90
CA VAL A 114 3.21 12.23 -7.24
C VAL A 114 3.24 11.90 -8.73
N ARG A 115 4.22 12.45 -9.43
CA ARG A 115 4.54 12.11 -10.82
C ARG A 115 5.87 11.39 -10.83
N SER A 116 5.84 10.08 -11.00
CA SER A 116 7.01 9.21 -11.05
C SER A 116 6.82 8.16 -12.12
N ALA A 117 7.70 8.17 -13.12
CA ALA A 117 7.71 7.16 -14.17
C ALA A 117 7.87 5.74 -13.60
N THR A 118 8.64 5.59 -12.51
CA THR A 118 8.85 4.31 -11.80
C THR A 118 7.54 3.80 -11.21
N LEU A 119 6.82 4.64 -10.45
CA LEU A 119 5.53 4.26 -9.86
C LEU A 119 4.49 3.96 -10.95
N GLU A 120 4.45 4.78 -11.99
CA GLU A 120 3.47 4.66 -13.08
C GLU A 120 3.72 3.42 -13.94
N ALA A 121 4.97 3.01 -14.13
CA ALA A 121 5.32 1.78 -14.83
C ALA A 121 5.08 0.52 -13.99
N ALA A 122 5.29 0.60 -12.66
CA ALA A 122 5.16 -0.54 -11.77
C ALA A 122 3.70 -0.84 -11.36
N VAL A 123 2.87 0.20 -11.20
CA VAL A 123 1.49 0.08 -10.71
C VAL A 123 0.52 0.31 -11.85
N PRO A 124 -0.26 -0.71 -12.28
CA PRO A 124 -1.27 -0.59 -13.32
C PRO A 124 -2.26 0.57 -13.06
N ALA A 125 -2.76 1.20 -14.13
CA ALA A 125 -3.60 2.40 -14.03
C ALA A 125 -4.84 2.20 -13.14
N GLN A 126 -5.46 1.02 -13.17
CA GLN A 126 -6.62 0.67 -12.34
C GLN A 126 -6.27 0.48 -10.84
N LEU A 127 -4.98 0.39 -10.50
CA LEU A 127 -4.48 0.18 -9.15
C LEU A 127 -3.80 1.45 -8.56
N ARG A 128 -4.04 2.61 -9.16
CA ARG A 128 -3.54 3.90 -8.69
C ARG A 128 -4.54 5.03 -8.95
N ASP A 129 -4.37 6.12 -8.24
CA ASP A 129 -5.17 7.32 -8.48
C ASP A 129 -4.84 7.94 -9.84
N PRO A 130 -5.82 8.33 -10.66
CA PRO A 130 -5.56 8.98 -11.93
C PRO A 130 -4.73 10.27 -11.82
N ASP A 131 -4.88 10.99 -10.72
CA ASP A 131 -4.11 12.20 -10.42
C ASP A 131 -2.79 11.92 -9.70
N GLY A 132 -2.49 10.64 -9.38
CA GLY A 132 -1.24 10.23 -8.71
C GLY A 132 -1.21 10.52 -7.21
N ARG A 133 -2.36 10.64 -6.53
CA ARG A 133 -2.43 10.92 -5.09
C ARG A 133 -2.27 9.68 -4.24
N TRP A 134 -2.43 8.48 -4.80
CA TRP A 134 -2.16 7.20 -4.14
C TRP A 134 -1.75 6.12 -5.14
N PHE A 135 -1.05 5.10 -4.62
CA PHE A 135 -0.60 3.92 -5.35
C PHE A 135 -0.83 2.67 -4.50
N ALA A 136 -1.40 1.63 -5.10
CA ALA A 136 -1.49 0.32 -4.45
C ALA A 136 -0.10 -0.31 -4.33
N LEU A 137 0.11 -1.11 -3.28
CA LEU A 137 1.35 -1.85 -3.02
C LEU A 137 1.16 -3.36 -3.15
N SER A 138 0.00 -3.86 -2.76
CA SER A 138 -0.32 -5.28 -2.78
C SER A 138 -1.83 -5.48 -2.78
N LEU A 139 -2.27 -6.65 -3.27
CA LEU A 139 -3.69 -6.99 -3.38
C LEU A 139 -4.03 -8.20 -2.51
N ARG A 140 -5.26 -8.20 -2.00
CA ARG A 140 -5.87 -9.30 -1.27
C ARG A 140 -7.19 -9.64 -1.93
N ALA A 141 -7.29 -10.86 -2.45
CA ALA A 141 -8.50 -11.36 -3.09
C ALA A 141 -9.47 -11.90 -2.05
N ARG A 142 -10.77 -11.67 -2.26
CA ARG A 142 -11.85 -12.29 -1.51
C ARG A 142 -12.21 -13.62 -2.18
N LEU A 143 -11.82 -14.72 -1.59
CA LEU A 143 -11.87 -16.08 -2.15
C LEU A 143 -13.07 -16.86 -1.65
N ILE A 144 -13.44 -17.90 -2.40
CA ILE A 144 -14.25 -18.99 -1.88
C ILE A 144 -13.31 -20.10 -1.41
N TYR A 145 -13.41 -20.48 -0.14
CA TYR A 145 -12.85 -21.69 0.42
C TYR A 145 -13.85 -22.82 0.20
N ALA A 146 -13.43 -23.93 -0.36
CA ALA A 146 -14.29 -25.07 -0.66
C ALA A 146 -13.69 -26.36 -0.09
N ALA A 147 -14.50 -27.20 0.51
CA ALA A 147 -14.10 -28.53 0.96
C ALA A 147 -13.54 -29.33 -0.21
N LYS A 148 -12.31 -29.87 -0.06
CA LYS A 148 -11.63 -30.58 -1.16
C LYS A 148 -12.41 -31.76 -1.67
N ASP A 149 -13.01 -32.52 -0.76
CA ASP A 149 -13.61 -33.82 -1.04
C ASP A 149 -15.12 -33.76 -1.22
N ARG A 150 -15.78 -32.66 -0.84
CA ARG A 150 -17.25 -32.51 -0.87
C ARG A 150 -17.75 -31.51 -1.92
N VAL A 151 -16.86 -30.71 -2.50
CA VAL A 151 -17.21 -29.70 -3.51
C VAL A 151 -16.43 -29.96 -4.79
N ALA A 152 -17.13 -30.07 -5.90
CA ALA A 152 -16.51 -30.27 -7.21
C ALA A 152 -15.53 -29.14 -7.56
N ALA A 153 -14.41 -29.51 -8.22
CA ALA A 153 -13.41 -28.54 -8.68
C ALA A 153 -13.92 -27.83 -9.94
N LYS A 154 -14.68 -26.75 -9.76
CA LYS A 154 -15.16 -25.88 -10.84
C LYS A 154 -14.99 -24.41 -10.49
N PRO A 155 -14.94 -23.49 -11.45
CA PRO A 155 -15.09 -22.07 -11.21
C PRO A 155 -16.43 -21.79 -10.51
N LEU A 156 -16.44 -20.76 -9.68
CA LEU A 156 -17.64 -20.23 -9.02
C LEU A 156 -17.64 -18.71 -9.15
N THR A 157 -18.85 -18.15 -9.26
CA THR A 157 -19.05 -16.71 -9.16
C THR A 157 -19.56 -16.32 -7.77
N TYR A 158 -19.52 -15.01 -7.46
CA TYR A 158 -20.11 -14.52 -6.21
C TYR A 158 -21.63 -14.68 -6.21
N GLU A 159 -22.26 -14.58 -7.38
CA GLU A 159 -23.69 -14.75 -7.57
C GLU A 159 -24.14 -16.16 -7.15
N GLU A 160 -23.38 -17.20 -7.50
CA GLU A 160 -23.69 -18.59 -7.17
C GLU A 160 -23.73 -18.87 -5.66
N LEU A 161 -23.21 -17.99 -4.80
CA LEU A 161 -23.35 -18.16 -3.34
C LEU A 161 -24.83 -18.12 -2.87
N ALA A 162 -25.70 -17.50 -3.65
CA ALA A 162 -27.14 -17.45 -3.35
C ALA A 162 -27.93 -18.68 -3.88
N ASP A 163 -27.28 -19.56 -4.65
CA ASP A 163 -27.96 -20.72 -5.23
C ASP A 163 -28.44 -21.69 -4.15
N PRO A 164 -29.68 -22.25 -4.28
CA PRO A 164 -30.22 -23.19 -3.30
C PRO A 164 -29.42 -24.47 -3.09
N GLN A 165 -28.51 -24.84 -4.02
CA GLN A 165 -27.61 -25.98 -3.84
C GLN A 165 -26.72 -25.84 -2.61
N TRP A 166 -26.52 -24.62 -2.11
CA TRP A 166 -25.69 -24.33 -0.94
C TRP A 166 -26.49 -24.24 0.37
N LYS A 167 -27.76 -24.55 0.37
CA LYS A 167 -28.60 -24.46 1.57
C LYS A 167 -28.00 -25.22 2.75
N GLY A 168 -27.71 -24.49 3.85
CA GLY A 168 -27.11 -25.04 5.05
C GLY A 168 -25.63 -25.45 4.87
N ARG A 169 -24.92 -24.92 3.86
CA ARG A 169 -23.55 -25.35 3.50
C ARG A 169 -22.53 -24.21 3.44
N ILE A 170 -22.93 -22.98 3.78
CA ILE A 170 -22.05 -21.81 3.75
C ILE A 170 -21.65 -21.38 5.16
N CYS A 171 -20.34 -21.17 5.40
CA CYS A 171 -19.83 -20.44 6.56
C CYS A 171 -19.23 -19.10 6.12
N ILE A 172 -19.56 -18.06 6.87
CA ILE A 172 -19.05 -16.70 6.61
C ILE A 172 -18.88 -15.95 7.94
N ARG A 173 -17.96 -15.03 7.99
CA ARG A 173 -17.86 -14.05 9.09
C ARG A 173 -18.98 -13.02 8.99
N SER A 174 -19.14 -12.18 10.02
CA SER A 174 -20.13 -11.10 10.05
C SER A 174 -20.17 -10.30 8.75
N GLY A 175 -21.39 -10.02 8.26
CA GLY A 175 -21.64 -9.13 7.12
C GLY A 175 -21.18 -7.70 7.38
N GLN A 176 -21.18 -7.25 8.64
CA GLN A 176 -20.68 -5.94 9.05
C GLN A 176 -19.16 -5.83 9.04
N HIS A 177 -18.44 -6.96 8.97
CA HIS A 177 -16.98 -6.89 8.90
C HIS A 177 -16.52 -6.18 7.62
N PRO A 178 -15.51 -5.27 7.68
CA PRO A 178 -15.06 -4.47 6.53
C PRO A 178 -14.81 -5.25 5.24
N TYR A 179 -14.35 -6.51 5.33
CA TYR A 179 -14.10 -7.35 4.14
C TYR A 179 -15.38 -7.76 3.43
N ASN A 180 -16.42 -8.10 4.19
CA ASN A 180 -17.72 -8.46 3.62
C ASN A 180 -18.52 -7.23 3.20
N THR A 181 -18.48 -6.14 3.97
CA THR A 181 -19.09 -4.87 3.57
C THR A 181 -18.51 -4.36 2.25
N ALA A 182 -17.18 -4.53 2.03
CA ALA A 182 -16.52 -4.17 0.78
C ALA A 182 -16.98 -5.05 -0.39
N LEU A 183 -17.12 -6.37 -0.21
CA LEU A 183 -17.65 -7.28 -1.22
C LEU A 183 -19.11 -6.95 -1.55
N ILE A 184 -19.95 -6.70 -0.53
CA ILE A 184 -21.36 -6.33 -0.71
C ILE A 184 -21.47 -5.02 -1.47
N ALA A 185 -20.62 -4.02 -1.15
CA ALA A 185 -20.57 -2.76 -1.87
C ALA A 185 -20.14 -2.94 -3.35
N ALA A 186 -19.19 -3.84 -3.61
CA ALA A 186 -18.80 -4.19 -4.98
C ALA A 186 -19.95 -4.89 -5.72
N TYR A 187 -20.66 -5.79 -5.06
CA TYR A 187 -21.84 -6.43 -5.64
C TYR A 187 -22.94 -5.41 -5.97
N MET A 188 -23.18 -4.43 -5.07
CA MET A 188 -24.11 -3.32 -5.34
C MET A 188 -23.69 -2.47 -6.54
N ALA A 189 -22.40 -2.22 -6.69
CA ALA A 189 -21.90 -1.44 -7.81
C ALA A 189 -22.05 -2.18 -9.15
N HIS A 190 -22.02 -3.52 -9.16
CA HIS A 190 -22.25 -4.35 -10.34
C HIS A 190 -23.72 -4.54 -10.68
N HIS A 191 -24.59 -4.72 -9.67
CA HIS A 191 -25.96 -5.24 -9.84
C HIS A 191 -27.05 -4.31 -9.31
N GLY A 192 -26.70 -3.25 -8.59
CA GLY A 192 -27.64 -2.36 -7.91
C GLY A 192 -28.14 -2.91 -6.56
N GLU A 193 -28.76 -2.04 -5.76
CA GLU A 193 -29.16 -2.36 -4.39
C GLU A 193 -30.23 -3.45 -4.31
N ALA A 194 -31.24 -3.41 -5.18
CA ALA A 194 -32.36 -4.38 -5.16
C ALA A 194 -31.87 -5.82 -5.45
N ALA A 195 -31.04 -6.00 -6.47
CA ALA A 195 -30.48 -7.31 -6.80
C ALA A 195 -29.53 -7.80 -5.67
N THR A 196 -28.78 -6.89 -5.06
CA THR A 196 -27.90 -7.22 -3.92
C THR A 196 -28.71 -7.68 -2.71
N GLU A 197 -29.86 -7.07 -2.43
CA GLU A 197 -30.72 -7.52 -1.33
C GLU A 197 -31.25 -8.95 -1.57
N VAL A 198 -31.67 -9.26 -2.81
CA VAL A 198 -32.09 -10.62 -3.19
C VAL A 198 -30.95 -11.61 -3.01
N TRP A 199 -29.75 -11.27 -3.52
CA TRP A 199 -28.56 -12.09 -3.38
C TRP A 199 -28.19 -12.34 -1.90
N MET A 200 -28.16 -11.31 -1.08
CA MET A 200 -27.82 -11.44 0.33
C MET A 200 -28.82 -12.27 1.12
N LYS A 201 -30.13 -12.17 0.81
CA LYS A 201 -31.18 -13.04 1.39
C LYS A 201 -30.93 -14.49 1.00
N GLY A 202 -30.56 -14.77 -0.26
CA GLY A 202 -30.18 -16.11 -0.73
C GLY A 202 -28.96 -16.65 0.00
N VAL A 203 -27.87 -15.85 0.12
CA VAL A 203 -26.67 -16.23 0.89
C VAL A 203 -27.02 -16.51 2.35
N LYS A 204 -27.84 -15.65 2.99
CA LYS A 204 -28.30 -15.85 4.37
C LYS A 204 -29.06 -17.17 4.53
N ALA A 205 -29.97 -17.50 3.59
CA ALA A 205 -30.71 -18.76 3.61
C ALA A 205 -29.81 -20.01 3.44
N ASN A 206 -28.64 -19.83 2.88
CA ASN A 206 -27.65 -20.89 2.65
C ASN A 206 -26.63 -21.07 3.79
N LEU A 207 -26.68 -20.22 4.83
CA LEU A 207 -25.75 -20.32 5.95
C LEU A 207 -25.95 -21.61 6.74
N ALA A 208 -24.88 -22.30 7.05
CA ALA A 208 -24.82 -23.48 7.92
C ALA A 208 -24.89 -23.08 9.41
N ARG A 209 -24.44 -21.90 9.71
CA ARG A 209 -24.45 -21.28 11.05
C ARG A 209 -24.57 -19.77 10.94
N LYS A 210 -24.89 -19.12 12.05
CA LYS A 210 -24.86 -17.66 12.17
C LYS A 210 -23.53 -17.10 11.64
N ALA A 211 -23.61 -16.00 10.92
CA ALA A 211 -22.43 -15.31 10.40
C ALA A 211 -21.58 -14.75 11.55
N THR A 212 -20.44 -15.39 11.83
CA THR A 212 -19.57 -15.06 12.97
C THR A 212 -18.16 -15.64 12.77
N GLY A 213 -17.24 -15.34 13.70
CA GLY A 213 -15.85 -15.78 13.63
C GLY A 213 -15.04 -14.98 12.60
N GLY A 214 -13.92 -15.55 12.17
CA GLY A 214 -13.00 -14.99 11.19
C GLY A 214 -12.83 -15.90 9.99
N ASP A 215 -12.04 -15.44 9.01
CA ASP A 215 -11.82 -16.19 7.76
C ASP A 215 -11.07 -17.52 7.98
N ARG A 216 -10.22 -17.61 9.03
CA ARG A 216 -9.52 -18.86 9.37
C ARG A 216 -10.45 -19.87 10.02
N GLU A 217 -11.37 -19.40 10.85
CA GLU A 217 -12.41 -20.22 11.46
C GLU A 217 -13.36 -20.79 10.41
N VAL A 218 -13.58 -20.09 9.27
CA VAL A 218 -14.31 -20.66 8.14
C VAL A 218 -13.61 -21.92 7.60
N ALA A 219 -12.29 -21.91 7.46
CA ALA A 219 -11.53 -23.09 7.03
C ALA A 219 -11.57 -24.23 8.08
N ARG A 220 -11.55 -23.88 9.38
CA ARG A 220 -11.79 -24.83 10.48
C ARG A 220 -13.16 -25.50 10.38
N ASP A 221 -14.19 -24.70 10.15
CA ASP A 221 -15.57 -25.18 10.10
C ASP A 221 -15.80 -26.06 8.87
N ILE A 222 -15.09 -25.80 7.75
CA ILE A 222 -15.08 -26.67 6.57
C ILE A 222 -14.38 -28.01 6.90
N LEU A 223 -13.25 -27.99 7.61
CA LEU A 223 -12.57 -29.22 8.07
C LEU A 223 -13.49 -30.04 8.99
N GLY A 224 -14.21 -29.36 9.88
CA GLY A 224 -15.16 -29.97 10.80
C GLY A 224 -16.51 -30.35 10.18
N GLU A 225 -16.65 -30.27 8.85
CA GLU A 225 -17.87 -30.65 8.08
C GLU A 225 -19.14 -29.85 8.44
N LEU A 226 -18.98 -28.72 9.14
CA LEU A 226 -20.11 -27.85 9.46
C LEU A 226 -20.65 -27.15 8.22
N CYS A 227 -19.76 -26.84 7.27
CA CYS A 227 -20.09 -26.24 5.99
C CYS A 227 -19.14 -26.76 4.90
N ASP A 228 -19.52 -26.54 3.64
CA ASP A 228 -18.74 -27.03 2.50
C ASP A 228 -18.04 -25.90 1.75
N ILE A 229 -18.57 -24.69 1.81
CA ILE A 229 -17.95 -23.50 1.24
C ILE A 229 -18.01 -22.32 2.21
N GLY A 230 -17.19 -21.33 1.97
CA GLY A 230 -17.24 -20.06 2.69
C GLY A 230 -16.30 -19.01 2.09
N LEU A 231 -16.38 -17.80 2.60
CA LEU A 231 -15.56 -16.68 2.13
C LEU A 231 -14.34 -16.44 3.03
N GLY A 232 -13.19 -16.20 2.41
CA GLY A 232 -11.96 -15.84 3.12
C GLY A 232 -10.99 -15.05 2.26
N ASN A 233 -10.10 -14.28 2.90
CA ASN A 233 -9.07 -13.54 2.19
C ASN A 233 -7.88 -14.44 1.83
N SER A 234 -7.26 -14.14 0.69
CA SER A 234 -6.17 -14.93 0.09
C SER A 234 -4.96 -15.09 1.01
N TYR A 235 -4.54 -14.06 1.71
CA TYR A 235 -3.35 -14.11 2.56
C TYR A 235 -3.51 -15.06 3.76
N TYR A 236 -4.73 -15.31 4.24
CA TYR A 236 -4.94 -16.31 5.29
C TYR A 236 -4.65 -17.73 4.82
N VAL A 237 -4.82 -18.01 3.53
CA VAL A 237 -4.45 -19.33 2.97
C VAL A 237 -2.94 -19.52 3.07
N GLY A 238 -2.16 -18.52 2.69
CA GLY A 238 -0.72 -18.53 2.85
C GLY A 238 -0.30 -18.71 4.31
N LEU A 239 -0.88 -17.90 5.22
CA LEU A 239 -0.60 -17.96 6.65
C LEU A 239 -0.92 -19.35 7.25
N MET A 240 -2.06 -19.94 6.91
CA MET A 240 -2.44 -21.27 7.38
C MET A 240 -1.53 -22.34 6.80
N ARG A 241 -1.31 -22.37 5.48
CA ARG A 241 -0.53 -23.41 4.79
C ARG A 241 0.96 -23.37 5.09
N SER A 242 1.52 -22.21 5.44
CA SER A 242 2.93 -22.05 5.84
C SER A 242 3.23 -22.60 7.23
N GLY A 243 2.19 -22.90 8.03
CA GLY A 243 2.35 -23.26 9.43
C GLY A 243 2.61 -22.07 10.37
N ALA A 244 2.73 -20.84 9.86
CA ALA A 244 2.96 -19.65 10.69
C ALA A 244 1.80 -19.37 11.67
N GLY A 245 0.60 -19.84 11.36
CA GLY A 245 -0.57 -19.79 12.24
C GLY A 245 -0.63 -20.93 13.30
N GLY A 246 0.33 -21.83 13.30
CA GLY A 246 0.36 -23.02 14.16
C GLY A 246 -0.23 -24.28 13.50
N PRO A 247 0.00 -25.46 14.11
CA PRO A 247 -0.28 -26.77 13.50
C PRO A 247 -1.77 -27.00 13.20
N ASP A 248 -2.66 -26.47 13.99
CA ASP A 248 -4.10 -26.63 13.75
C ASP A 248 -4.53 -25.80 12.53
N GLN A 249 -4.03 -24.56 12.38
CA GLN A 249 -4.33 -23.75 11.20
C GLN A 249 -3.75 -24.36 9.93
N GLU A 250 -2.60 -25.03 10.01
CA GLU A 250 -2.04 -25.76 8.87
C GLU A 250 -2.99 -26.87 8.39
N LYS A 251 -3.62 -27.62 9.31
CA LYS A 251 -4.66 -28.60 8.98
C LYS A 251 -5.86 -27.94 8.30
N TRP A 252 -6.33 -26.80 8.82
CA TRP A 252 -7.43 -26.06 8.22
C TRP A 252 -7.11 -25.62 6.79
N GLY A 253 -5.90 -25.05 6.58
CA GLY A 253 -5.45 -24.61 5.25
C GLY A 253 -5.30 -25.73 4.24
N LYS A 254 -4.95 -26.96 4.70
CA LYS A 254 -4.82 -28.17 3.86
C LYS A 254 -6.17 -28.77 3.49
N ALA A 255 -7.21 -28.58 4.32
CA ALA A 255 -8.55 -29.12 4.10
C ALA A 255 -9.33 -28.38 3.01
N ILE A 256 -8.96 -27.15 2.71
CA ILE A 256 -9.65 -26.34 1.73
C ILE A 256 -8.97 -26.34 0.36
N ARG A 257 -9.80 -26.39 -0.69
CA ARG A 257 -9.44 -25.93 -2.02
C ARG A 257 -9.88 -24.46 -2.15
N VAL A 258 -9.08 -23.67 -2.82
CA VAL A 258 -9.35 -22.26 -3.05
C VAL A 258 -9.93 -22.07 -4.45
N VAL A 259 -10.96 -21.24 -4.55
CA VAL A 259 -11.50 -20.75 -5.80
C VAL A 259 -11.31 -19.23 -5.83
N LEU A 260 -10.82 -18.71 -6.95
CA LEU A 260 -10.82 -17.28 -7.28
C LEU A 260 -12.17 -16.97 -7.95
N PRO A 261 -13.19 -16.53 -7.19
CA PRO A 261 -14.50 -16.26 -7.78
C PRO A 261 -14.43 -14.95 -8.57
N THR A 262 -15.31 -14.82 -9.55
CA THR A 262 -15.50 -13.56 -10.27
C THR A 262 -16.94 -13.09 -10.13
N PHE A 263 -17.21 -11.81 -10.34
CA PHE A 263 -18.55 -11.38 -10.71
C PHE A 263 -18.87 -11.90 -12.11
N SER A 264 -20.13 -12.17 -12.39
CA SER A 264 -20.57 -12.66 -13.70
C SER A 264 -20.23 -11.71 -14.85
N ASN A 265 -20.11 -10.41 -14.55
CA ASN A 265 -19.76 -9.33 -15.48
C ASN A 265 -18.45 -8.63 -15.11
N GLY A 266 -17.61 -9.25 -14.29
CA GLY A 266 -16.37 -8.62 -13.78
C GLY A 266 -15.27 -9.60 -13.44
N GLY A 267 -14.35 -9.17 -12.58
CA GLY A 267 -13.26 -9.95 -12.05
C GLY A 267 -13.45 -10.39 -10.60
N THR A 268 -12.37 -10.83 -9.98
CA THR A 268 -12.32 -11.16 -8.55
C THR A 268 -12.32 -9.88 -7.71
N HIS A 269 -13.18 -9.79 -6.71
CA HIS A 269 -13.13 -8.68 -5.76
C HIS A 269 -11.80 -8.67 -5.01
N VAL A 270 -11.12 -7.52 -5.05
CA VAL A 270 -9.84 -7.30 -4.37
C VAL A 270 -9.91 -6.06 -3.49
N ASN A 271 -9.14 -6.10 -2.40
CA ASN A 271 -8.78 -4.93 -1.61
C ASN A 271 -7.28 -4.71 -1.72
N ALA A 272 -6.81 -3.49 -1.49
CA ALA A 272 -5.41 -3.14 -1.62
C ALA A 272 -4.84 -2.52 -0.35
N SER A 273 -3.57 -2.82 -0.10
CA SER A 273 -2.71 -1.95 0.70
C SER A 273 -2.11 -0.90 -0.22
N GLY A 274 -1.91 0.30 0.27
CA GLY A 274 -1.35 1.35 -0.58
C GLY A 274 -0.69 2.48 0.21
N VAL A 275 -0.10 3.39 -0.55
CA VAL A 275 0.62 4.56 -0.04
C VAL A 275 0.16 5.84 -0.71
N ALA A 276 0.30 6.94 0.02
CA ALA A 276 0.13 8.30 -0.44
C ALA A 276 1.26 9.18 0.11
N LEU A 277 1.68 10.16 -0.68
CA LEU A 277 2.57 11.23 -0.21
C LEU A 277 1.74 12.24 0.57
N ALA A 278 2.14 12.56 1.81
CA ALA A 278 1.42 13.53 2.63
C ALA A 278 1.47 14.92 2.00
N LYS A 279 0.37 15.68 2.11
CA LYS A 279 0.23 17.00 1.50
C LYS A 279 1.36 17.97 1.88
N TYR A 280 1.81 17.90 3.11
CA TYR A 280 2.84 18.77 3.66
C TYR A 280 4.12 18.01 4.00
N ALA A 281 4.41 16.92 3.28
CA ALA A 281 5.59 16.09 3.52
C ALA A 281 6.85 16.95 3.63
N PRO A 282 7.57 16.91 4.76
CA PRO A 282 8.81 17.68 4.93
C PRO A 282 9.97 17.14 4.09
N ASN A 283 9.95 15.83 3.74
CA ASN A 283 11.03 15.17 2.98
C ASN A 283 10.49 14.52 1.68
N PRO A 284 9.85 15.28 0.76
CA PRO A 284 9.11 14.68 -0.35
C PRO A 284 9.99 13.87 -1.31
N ALA A 285 11.25 14.29 -1.55
CA ALA A 285 12.15 13.55 -2.43
C ALA A 285 12.53 12.17 -1.87
N ALA A 286 12.87 12.09 -0.58
CA ALA A 286 13.15 10.82 0.10
C ALA A 286 11.90 9.94 0.21
N ALA A 287 10.74 10.55 0.44
CA ALA A 287 9.44 9.86 0.48
C ALA A 287 9.11 9.20 -0.86
N ILE A 288 9.30 9.91 -1.98
CA ILE A 288 9.07 9.35 -3.32
C ILE A 288 10.03 8.19 -3.58
N GLN A 289 11.32 8.30 -3.22
CA GLN A 289 12.26 7.19 -3.34
C GLN A 289 11.82 5.96 -2.52
N PHE A 290 11.27 6.18 -1.32
CA PHE A 290 10.70 5.08 -0.53
C PHE A 290 9.48 4.45 -1.20
N MET A 291 8.56 5.26 -1.73
CA MET A 291 7.39 4.76 -2.48
C MET A 291 7.82 3.95 -3.71
N GLU A 292 8.81 4.42 -4.46
CA GLU A 292 9.39 3.72 -5.62
C GLU A 292 10.05 2.39 -5.22
N PHE A 293 10.76 2.38 -4.08
CA PHE A 293 11.33 1.13 -3.54
C PHE A 293 10.24 0.11 -3.21
N LEU A 294 9.12 0.53 -2.61
CA LEU A 294 8.02 -0.38 -2.26
C LEU A 294 7.41 -1.11 -3.47
N VAL A 295 7.45 -0.49 -4.66
CA VAL A 295 6.97 -1.10 -5.92
C VAL A 295 8.08 -1.70 -6.77
N SER A 296 9.34 -1.64 -6.34
CA SER A 296 10.46 -2.32 -6.99
C SER A 296 10.34 -3.84 -6.86
N ASP A 297 11.11 -4.60 -7.67
CA ASP A 297 11.14 -6.06 -7.56
C ASP A 297 11.51 -6.54 -6.16
N GLU A 298 12.46 -5.85 -5.50
CA GLU A 298 12.86 -6.16 -4.14
C GLU A 298 11.75 -5.86 -3.13
N GLY A 299 11.15 -4.68 -3.20
CA GLY A 299 10.03 -4.29 -2.33
C GLY A 299 8.82 -5.22 -2.49
N GLN A 300 8.46 -5.55 -3.73
CA GLN A 300 7.36 -6.46 -4.02
C GLN A 300 7.64 -7.89 -3.55
N ARG A 301 8.87 -8.39 -3.71
CA ARG A 301 9.29 -9.68 -3.18
C ARG A 301 9.16 -9.73 -1.65
N ILE A 302 9.66 -8.70 -0.94
CA ILE A 302 9.55 -8.63 0.53
C ILE A 302 8.08 -8.60 0.97
N LEU A 303 7.22 -7.82 0.27
CA LEU A 303 5.79 -7.79 0.55
C LEU A 303 5.14 -9.17 0.34
N ALA A 304 5.45 -9.84 -0.76
CA ALA A 304 4.88 -11.14 -1.08
C ALA A 304 5.31 -12.21 -0.07
N GLU A 305 6.59 -12.27 0.28
CA GLU A 305 7.15 -13.27 1.20
C GLU A 305 6.63 -13.12 2.64
N ASN A 306 6.48 -11.88 3.13
CA ASN A 306 6.10 -11.66 4.51
C ASN A 306 4.60 -11.55 4.75
N ASN A 307 3.82 -11.18 3.73
CA ASN A 307 2.40 -10.85 3.90
C ASN A 307 1.46 -11.82 3.19
N PHE A 308 1.97 -12.73 2.35
CA PHE A 308 1.14 -13.61 1.51
C PHE A 308 0.12 -12.85 0.66
N GLU A 309 0.48 -11.65 0.18
CA GLU A 309 -0.37 -10.81 -0.65
C GLU A 309 0.06 -10.91 -2.12
N PHE A 310 -0.87 -10.69 -3.05
CA PHE A 310 -0.54 -10.60 -4.47
C PHE A 310 0.21 -9.30 -4.75
N PRO A 311 1.30 -9.34 -5.55
CA PRO A 311 2.00 -8.13 -5.97
C PRO A 311 1.13 -7.30 -6.92
N VAL A 312 1.36 -5.98 -6.94
CA VAL A 312 0.72 -5.09 -7.92
C VAL A 312 1.50 -5.02 -9.22
N LYS A 313 2.82 -5.19 -9.16
CA LYS A 313 3.70 -5.14 -10.32
C LYS A 313 3.59 -6.42 -11.13
N ALA A 314 3.29 -6.30 -12.42
CA ALA A 314 3.25 -7.45 -13.34
C ALA A 314 4.61 -8.16 -13.37
N GLY A 315 4.59 -9.50 -13.27
CA GLY A 315 5.79 -10.34 -13.29
C GLY A 315 6.63 -10.30 -12.01
N ALA A 316 6.22 -9.55 -10.97
CA ALA A 316 6.91 -9.59 -9.69
C ALA A 316 6.78 -10.96 -9.02
N PRO A 317 7.80 -11.41 -8.27
CA PRO A 317 7.76 -12.67 -7.56
C PRO A 317 6.58 -12.73 -6.58
N MET A 318 5.90 -13.88 -6.56
CA MET A 318 4.87 -14.19 -5.58
C MET A 318 5.38 -15.27 -4.62
N HIS A 319 4.86 -15.26 -3.39
CA HIS A 319 5.08 -16.41 -2.51
C HIS A 319 4.49 -17.68 -3.15
N PRO A 320 5.21 -18.85 -3.14
CA PRO A 320 4.72 -20.08 -3.79
C PRO A 320 3.30 -20.46 -3.40
N LEU A 321 2.95 -20.38 -2.09
CA LEU A 321 1.60 -20.65 -1.59
C LEU A 321 0.52 -19.72 -2.15
N ILE A 322 0.88 -18.54 -2.64
CA ILE A 322 -0.04 -17.60 -3.29
C ILE A 322 -0.10 -17.88 -4.79
N ALA A 323 1.03 -18.24 -5.42
CA ALA A 323 1.07 -18.65 -6.81
C ALA A 323 0.19 -19.89 -7.08
N GLU A 324 0.13 -20.84 -6.11
CA GLU A 324 -0.75 -22.02 -6.17
C GLU A 324 -2.25 -21.69 -6.22
N LEU A 325 -2.66 -20.49 -5.81
CA LEU A 325 -4.07 -20.07 -5.85
C LEU A 325 -4.56 -19.84 -7.28
N GLY A 326 -3.66 -19.73 -8.26
CA GLY A 326 -3.97 -19.49 -9.65
C GLY A 326 -3.81 -18.03 -10.06
N THR A 327 -4.21 -17.73 -11.29
CA THR A 327 -4.07 -16.38 -11.87
C THR A 327 -5.21 -15.49 -11.41
N LEU A 328 -4.89 -14.48 -10.61
CA LEU A 328 -5.82 -13.46 -10.18
C LEU A 328 -6.19 -12.54 -11.36
N LYS A 329 -7.47 -12.39 -11.62
CA LYS A 329 -8.03 -11.36 -12.52
C LYS A 329 -8.79 -10.36 -11.63
N PRO A 330 -8.16 -9.29 -11.17
CA PRO A 330 -8.82 -8.29 -10.33
C PRO A 330 -10.04 -7.71 -11.07
N ASP A 331 -11.09 -7.44 -10.32
CA ASP A 331 -12.22 -6.70 -10.85
C ASP A 331 -11.78 -5.33 -11.34
N SER A 332 -12.31 -4.91 -12.48
CA SER A 332 -11.93 -3.66 -13.13
C SER A 332 -12.76 -2.45 -12.70
N LEU A 333 -13.79 -2.68 -11.87
CA LEU A 333 -14.62 -1.58 -11.39
C LEU A 333 -13.78 -0.65 -10.49
N PRO A 334 -13.79 0.68 -10.75
CA PRO A 334 -13.01 1.62 -9.96
C PRO A 334 -13.39 1.57 -8.48
N TRP A 335 -12.40 1.50 -7.59
CA TRP A 335 -12.64 1.45 -6.15
C TRP A 335 -13.43 2.65 -5.61
N ALA A 336 -13.26 3.84 -6.24
CA ALA A 336 -14.06 5.02 -5.90
C ALA A 336 -15.55 4.80 -6.17
N GLU A 337 -15.92 4.05 -7.21
CA GLU A 337 -17.31 3.67 -7.47
C GLU A 337 -17.84 2.71 -6.41
N ILE A 338 -17.06 1.67 -6.06
CA ILE A 338 -17.41 0.72 -5.01
C ILE A 338 -17.58 1.44 -3.66
N ALA A 339 -16.72 2.40 -3.34
CA ALA A 339 -16.75 3.13 -2.07
C ALA A 339 -18.07 3.87 -1.84
N LYS A 340 -18.74 4.34 -2.89
CA LYS A 340 -20.06 5.02 -2.80
C LYS A 340 -21.14 4.14 -2.15
N TYR A 341 -21.02 2.83 -2.27
CA TYR A 341 -22.01 1.86 -1.76
C TYR A 341 -21.71 1.32 -0.37
N ARG A 342 -20.56 1.62 0.25
CA ARG A 342 -20.17 1.02 1.55
C ARG A 342 -21.19 1.28 2.67
N LYS A 343 -21.72 2.49 2.74
CA LYS A 343 -22.77 2.82 3.74
C LYS A 343 -24.05 2.05 3.47
N ALA A 344 -24.49 2.00 2.21
CA ALA A 344 -25.68 1.25 1.81
C ALA A 344 -25.51 -0.26 2.08
N ALA A 345 -24.34 -0.81 1.83
CA ALA A 345 -23.99 -2.20 2.13
C ALA A 345 -24.11 -2.52 3.62
N SER A 346 -23.56 -1.67 4.50
CA SER A 346 -23.67 -1.84 5.96
C SER A 346 -25.15 -1.77 6.43
N LEU A 347 -25.91 -0.79 5.95
CA LEU A 347 -27.33 -0.66 6.27
C LEU A 347 -28.16 -1.86 5.76
N LEU A 348 -27.80 -2.43 4.61
CA LEU A 348 -28.47 -3.62 4.10
C LEU A 348 -28.22 -4.83 4.98
N VAL A 349 -26.98 -5.05 5.47
CA VAL A 349 -26.65 -6.12 6.42
C VAL A 349 -27.55 -6.05 7.67
N GLU A 350 -27.75 -4.85 8.23
CA GLU A 350 -28.63 -4.60 9.38
C GLU A 350 -30.09 -4.87 9.03
N ARG A 351 -30.57 -4.28 7.94
CA ARG A 351 -31.99 -4.36 7.51
C ARG A 351 -32.47 -5.78 7.30
N ILE A 352 -31.63 -6.65 6.72
CA ILE A 352 -32.01 -8.07 6.53
C ILE A 352 -31.63 -8.96 7.71
N GLY A 353 -31.04 -8.40 8.77
CA GLY A 353 -30.57 -9.16 9.93
C GLY A 353 -29.57 -10.26 9.56
N PHE A 354 -28.63 -9.96 8.65
CA PHE A 354 -27.71 -10.97 8.10
C PHE A 354 -26.91 -11.70 9.18
N ASP A 355 -26.52 -11.00 10.21
CA ASP A 355 -25.71 -11.50 11.33
C ASP A 355 -26.54 -12.08 12.50
N GLN A 356 -27.87 -12.19 12.33
CA GLN A 356 -28.80 -12.64 13.37
C GLN A 356 -29.17 -14.12 13.25
#